data_21f45a302baf5e2d976825c57b3cc33a
#
_entry.id   21f45a302baf5e2d976825c57b3cc33a
#
_cell.length_a   1.000
_cell.length_b   1.000
_cell.length_c   1.000
_cell.angle_alpha   90.00
_cell.angle_beta   90.00
_cell.angle_gamma   90.00
#
_symmetry.space_group_name_H-M   'P 1'
#
loop_
_entity.id
_entity.type
_entity.pdbx_description
1 polymer ?
#
loop_
_entity_poly.entity_id
_entity_poly.type
_entity_poly.pdbx_seq_one_letter_code
_entity_poly.pdbx_strand_id
1 'polypeptide(L)'
;MKMNLKEMKTLYTFGCPNREATVERLRYVAALTPDPAAKKLFYMLSVKLSDEKCDKWSRRFFYNLRLQMQEYYQHNAVIMD
;
A
#
# COMPACT_ATOMS: atom_id res chain seq x y z
N MET A 1 0.17 13.08 3.08
CA MET A 1 -0.95 12.22 2.63
C MET A 1 -1.35 11.31 3.77
N LYS A 2 -2.63 11.29 4.08
CA LYS A 2 -3.15 10.39 5.12
C LYS A 2 -3.61 9.08 4.51
N MET A 3 -3.24 7.98 5.15
CA MET A 3 -3.68 6.66 4.73
C MET A 3 -4.29 5.90 5.90
N ASN A 4 -5.37 5.16 5.61
CA ASN A 4 -5.96 4.28 6.59
C ASN A 4 -5.24 2.93 6.64
N LEU A 5 -5.61 2.09 7.61
CA LEU A 5 -4.94 0.81 7.81
C LEU A 5 -5.08 -0.12 6.60
N LYS A 6 -6.23 -0.11 5.93
CA LYS A 6 -6.44 -0.95 4.74
C LYS A 6 -5.50 -0.54 3.61
N GLU A 7 -5.33 0.76 3.39
CA GLU A 7 -4.41 1.28 2.39
C GLU A 7 -2.96 0.92 2.72
N MET A 8 -2.57 1.05 3.99
CA MET A 8 -1.23 0.68 4.43
C MET A 8 -0.94 -0.79 4.25
N LYS A 9 -1.88 -1.66 4.59
CA LYS A 9 -1.74 -3.11 4.37
C LYS A 9 -1.59 -3.44 2.90
N THR A 10 -2.36 -2.78 2.04
CA THR A 10 -2.30 -2.96 0.59
C THR A 10 -0.91 -2.57 0.07
N LEU A 11 -0.39 -1.44 0.48
CA LEU A 11 0.94 -0.98 0.08
C LEU A 11 2.04 -1.88 0.62
N TYR A 12 1.89 -2.40 1.81
CA TYR A 12 2.87 -3.34 2.38
C TYR A 12 2.93 -4.62 1.55
N THR A 13 1.77 -5.10 1.08
CA THR A 13 1.66 -6.35 0.31
C THR A 13 2.13 -6.18 -1.14
N PHE A 14 1.69 -5.09 -1.81
CA PHE A 14 1.91 -4.90 -3.25
C PHE A 14 2.90 -3.80 -3.59
N GLY A 15 3.24 -2.94 -2.63
CA GLY A 15 4.09 -1.80 -2.88
C GLY A 15 5.57 -2.14 -2.89
N CYS A 16 6.34 -1.20 -3.42
CA CYS A 16 7.80 -1.24 -3.39
C CYS A 16 8.30 0.21 -3.32
N PRO A 17 9.60 0.43 -3.03
CA PRO A 17 10.13 1.79 -2.95
C PRO A 17 10.01 2.61 -4.24
N ASN A 18 9.81 1.95 -5.38
CA ASN A 18 9.61 2.63 -6.65
C ASN A 18 8.12 2.98 -6.80
N ARG A 19 7.82 4.29 -6.79
CA ARG A 19 6.45 4.79 -6.86
C ARG A 19 5.74 4.35 -8.15
N GLU A 20 6.41 4.52 -9.29
CA GLU A 20 5.80 4.18 -10.59
C GLU A 20 5.49 2.70 -10.70
N ALA A 21 6.40 1.84 -10.25
CA ALA A 21 6.18 0.40 -10.24
C ALA A 21 5.02 0.02 -9.32
N THR A 22 4.89 0.69 -8.18
CA THR A 22 3.76 0.48 -7.26
C THR A 22 2.44 0.86 -7.91
N VAL A 23 2.39 2.01 -8.60
CA VAL A 23 1.18 2.46 -9.30
C VAL A 23 0.76 1.44 -10.35
N GLU A 24 1.68 0.97 -11.17
CA GLU A 24 1.40 -0.03 -12.21
C GLU A 24 0.89 -1.33 -11.60
N ARG A 25 1.52 -1.77 -10.53
CA ARG A 25 1.12 -3.01 -9.85
C ARG A 25 -0.29 -2.90 -9.28
N LEU A 26 -0.61 -1.77 -8.66
CA LEU A 26 -1.95 -1.53 -8.11
C LEU A 26 -3.01 -1.51 -9.20
N ARG A 27 -2.72 -0.89 -10.34
CA ARG A 27 -3.64 -0.87 -11.49
C ARG A 27 -3.87 -2.29 -12.03
N TYR A 28 -2.82 -3.08 -12.14
CA TYR A 28 -2.90 -4.46 -12.59
C TYR A 28 -3.76 -5.29 -11.64
N VAL A 29 -3.51 -5.20 -10.34
CA VAL A 29 -4.28 -5.92 -9.33
C VAL A 29 -5.73 -5.48 -9.35
N ALA A 30 -6.00 -4.18 -9.49
CA ALA A 30 -7.36 -3.66 -9.58
C ALA A 30 -8.11 -4.26 -10.78
N ALA A 31 -7.44 -4.38 -11.93
CA ALA A 31 -8.05 -4.94 -13.12
C ALA A 31 -8.44 -6.42 -12.95
N LEU A 32 -7.68 -7.17 -12.14
CA LEU A 32 -7.91 -8.59 -11.90
C LEU A 32 -8.84 -8.89 -10.72
N THR A 33 -9.13 -7.88 -9.88
CA THR A 33 -9.91 -8.08 -8.65
C THR A 33 -11.41 -8.07 -8.97
N PRO A 34 -12.15 -9.15 -8.66
CA PRO A 34 -13.59 -9.22 -8.94
C PRO A 34 -14.43 -8.43 -7.93
N ASP A 35 -13.95 -8.24 -6.69
CA ASP A 35 -14.70 -7.53 -5.66
C ASP A 35 -14.70 -6.02 -5.94
N PRO A 36 -15.87 -5.37 -6.13
CA PRO A 36 -15.94 -3.95 -6.45
C PRO A 36 -15.30 -3.05 -5.39
N ALA A 37 -15.43 -3.39 -4.11
CA ALA A 37 -14.86 -2.59 -3.02
C ALA A 37 -13.34 -2.64 -3.03
N ALA A 38 -12.77 -3.83 -3.17
CA ALA A 38 -11.32 -4.01 -3.25
C ALA A 38 -10.75 -3.37 -4.51
N LYS A 39 -11.44 -3.54 -5.64
CA LYS A 39 -11.05 -2.93 -6.92
C LYS A 39 -10.97 -1.42 -6.80
N LYS A 40 -11.97 -0.80 -6.18
CA LYS A 40 -12.01 0.64 -5.97
C LYS A 40 -10.85 1.08 -5.07
N LEU A 41 -10.58 0.34 -4.01
CA LEU A 41 -9.48 0.64 -3.09
C LEU A 41 -8.13 0.67 -3.83
N PHE A 42 -7.84 -0.37 -4.61
CA PHE A 42 -6.59 -0.47 -5.36
C PHE A 42 -6.45 0.65 -6.40
N TYR A 43 -7.53 0.91 -7.14
CA TYR A 43 -7.54 1.95 -8.16
C TYR A 43 -7.33 3.33 -7.55
N MET A 44 -8.08 3.68 -6.51
CA MET A 44 -7.97 4.98 -5.85
C MET A 44 -6.59 5.18 -5.23
N LEU A 45 -6.01 4.13 -4.67
CA LEU A 45 -4.67 4.19 -4.12
C LEU A 45 -3.64 4.45 -5.24
N SER A 46 -3.81 3.83 -6.40
CA SER A 46 -2.93 4.07 -7.54
C SER A 46 -3.01 5.54 -8.01
N VAL A 47 -4.19 6.12 -8.00
CA VAL A 47 -4.39 7.52 -8.35
C VAL A 47 -3.69 8.45 -7.37
N LYS A 48 -3.81 8.18 -6.07
CA LYS A 48 -3.12 8.96 -5.03
C LYS A 48 -1.60 8.94 -5.24
N LEU A 49 -1.05 7.78 -5.59
CA LEU A 49 0.39 7.61 -5.74
C LEU A 49 0.92 8.06 -7.10
N SER A 50 0.05 8.35 -8.06
CA SER A 50 0.48 8.75 -9.41
C SER A 50 1.06 10.16 -9.48
N ASP A 51 0.92 10.97 -8.43
CA ASP A 51 1.45 12.32 -8.37
C ASP A 51 2.97 12.28 -8.17
N GLU A 52 3.73 12.91 -9.07
CA GLU A 52 5.20 12.98 -9.01
C GLU A 52 5.71 13.64 -7.74
N LYS A 53 4.94 14.53 -7.14
CA LYS A 53 5.29 15.19 -5.87
C LYS A 53 5.42 14.19 -4.73
N CYS A 54 4.89 12.98 -4.91
CA CYS A 54 4.95 11.93 -3.91
C CYS A 54 6.27 11.15 -3.90
N ASP A 55 7.21 11.41 -4.80
CA ASP A 55 8.44 10.60 -4.91
C ASP A 55 9.25 10.59 -3.61
N LYS A 56 9.58 11.76 -3.06
CA LYS A 56 10.32 11.84 -1.80
C LYS A 56 9.54 11.27 -0.63
N TRP A 57 8.26 11.60 -0.57
CA TRP A 57 7.34 11.10 0.43
C TRP A 57 7.25 9.58 0.37
N SER A 58 7.15 9.02 -0.85
CA SER A 58 7.00 7.59 -1.08
C SER A 58 8.16 6.80 -0.50
N ARG A 59 9.41 7.27 -0.71
CA ARG A 59 10.60 6.58 -0.18
C ARG A 59 10.58 6.50 1.35
N ARG A 60 10.31 7.63 2.02
CA ARG A 60 10.21 7.67 3.48
C ARG A 60 9.04 6.84 3.98
N PHE A 61 7.92 6.94 3.27
CA PHE A 61 6.70 6.23 3.63
C PHE A 61 6.92 4.71 3.60
N PHE A 62 7.53 4.19 2.54
CA PHE A 62 7.75 2.74 2.45
C PHE A 62 8.73 2.24 3.51
N TYR A 63 9.76 3.02 3.82
CA TYR A 63 10.67 2.66 4.89
C TYR A 63 9.94 2.56 6.23
N ASN A 64 9.17 3.59 6.57
CA ASN A 64 8.42 3.62 7.82
C ASN A 64 7.30 2.58 7.84
N LEU A 65 6.65 2.38 6.71
CA LEU A 65 5.58 1.40 6.56
C LEU A 65 6.08 -0.01 6.88
N ARG A 66 7.24 -0.38 6.38
CA ARG A 66 7.81 -1.70 6.67
C ARG A 66 8.02 -1.90 8.17
N LEU A 67 8.56 -0.90 8.86
CA LEU A 67 8.77 -0.97 10.30
C LEU A 67 7.45 -1.08 11.05
N GLN A 68 6.47 -0.23 10.73
CA GLN A 68 5.16 -0.22 11.39
C GLN A 68 4.40 -1.53 11.17
N MET A 69 4.41 -2.04 9.95
CA MET A 69 3.69 -3.27 9.65
C MET A 69 4.37 -4.49 10.23
N GLN A 70 5.69 -4.51 10.33
CA GLN A 70 6.41 -5.58 11.01
C GLN A 70 6.02 -5.63 12.49
N GLU A 71 5.97 -4.49 13.16
CA GLU A 71 5.52 -4.42 14.56
C GLU A 71 4.08 -4.90 14.70
N TYR A 72 3.20 -4.47 13.80
CA TYR A 72 1.80 -4.87 13.80
C TYR A 72 1.65 -6.38 13.68
N TYR A 73 2.32 -6.99 12.71
CA TYR A 73 2.22 -8.43 12.50
C TYR A 73 2.87 -9.23 13.61
N GLN A 74 3.99 -8.77 14.15
CA GLN A 74 4.62 -9.43 15.31
C GLN A 74 3.69 -9.42 16.52
N HIS A 75 3.07 -8.28 16.78
CA HIS A 75 2.12 -8.14 17.90
C HIS A 75 0.92 -9.07 17.71
N ASN A 76 0.35 -9.10 16.52
CA ASN A 76 -0.79 -9.97 16.24
C ASN A 76 -0.43 -11.45 16.25
N ALA A 77 0.76 -11.81 15.81
CA ALA A 77 1.24 -13.19 15.86
C ALA A 77 1.35 -13.68 17.32
N VAL A 78 1.84 -12.81 18.22
CA VAL A 78 1.91 -13.13 19.66
C VAL A 78 0.52 -13.34 20.25
N ILE A 79 -0.45 -12.53 19.84
CA ILE A 79 -1.84 -12.63 20.33
C ILE A 79 -2.51 -13.89 19.80
N MET A 80 -2.20 -14.29 18.59
CA MET A 80 -2.82 -15.46 17.95
C MET A 80 -2.26 -16.79 18.44
N ASP A 81 -1.10 -16.77 19.06
CA ASP A 81 -0.53 -17.97 19.66
C ASP A 81 -1.14 -18.21 21.06
#